data_a341adc700b9f9f4895f39b5930d4d23
#
_entry.id   a341adc700b9f9f4895f39b5930d4d23
#
_cell.length_a   1.000
_cell.length_b   1.000
_cell.length_c   1.000
_cell.angle_alpha   90.00
_cell.angle_beta   90.00
_cell.angle_gamma   90.00
#
_symmetry.space_group_name_H-M   'P 1'
#
loop_
_entity.id
_entity.type
_entity.pdbx_description
1 polymer ?
#
loop_
_entity_poly.entity_id
_entity_poly.type
_entity_poly.pdbx_seq_one_letter_code
_entity_poly.pdbx_strand_id
1 'polypeptide(L)'
;MIQNDLFLRVLNGKVTERPPVWMMRQAGRYLPEFRALRDKYDFFTRCQTPELAAEITVQPVDIVGVDAAILFSDILVVPQAMNIEVEMKKGVGPWLPKPIRTAKDVEQVIVPNIEEHLGYVMEAVKLTKQMLNNRVPLIGFAGSPWTIFCYAVEGSGSRDFSTAKELCFTQPSVAHSLLQKITDTTILYLKEKVKAGVDAVQLFDSWGGVLAPDDYRTFSWQYLNQIVEALAPFTKVIVFAKGCWYALPEMATSNAAALGVDWTCAPKIARELTRGKKVLQGNFDPSRLLAPPAEIKQKVKKMIDAFGKDHYIANLGHGILPNVPVENAIAFVEAVKSYCL
;
A
#
# COMPACT_ATOMS: atom_id res chain seq x y z
N MET A 1 -2.89 25.35 1.88
CA MET A 1 -1.53 24.80 1.61
C MET A 1 -1.23 23.79 2.72
N ILE A 2 -0.64 22.63 2.42
CA ILE A 2 -0.29 21.63 3.43
C ILE A 2 0.85 22.14 4.29
N GLN A 3 0.71 22.06 5.62
CA GLN A 3 1.70 22.58 6.58
C GLN A 3 2.99 21.78 6.57
N ASN A 4 2.88 20.44 6.62
CA ASN A 4 4.01 19.53 6.47
C ASN A 4 3.94 18.88 5.09
N ASP A 5 4.68 19.44 4.14
CA ASP A 5 4.71 19.02 2.74
C ASP A 5 5.93 18.16 2.36
N LEU A 6 6.75 17.76 3.36
CA LEU A 6 7.98 16.98 3.16
C LEU A 6 7.80 15.80 2.22
N PHE A 7 6.75 14.99 2.46
CA PHE A 7 6.44 13.83 1.66
C PHE A 7 6.22 14.18 0.18
N LEU A 8 5.45 15.23 -0.08
CA LEU A 8 5.17 15.66 -1.46
C LEU A 8 6.39 16.30 -2.11
N ARG A 9 7.20 17.05 -1.36
CA ARG A 9 8.46 17.59 -1.88
C ARG A 9 9.39 16.50 -2.34
N VAL A 10 9.58 15.45 -1.54
CA VAL A 10 10.43 14.30 -1.90
C VAL A 10 9.87 13.59 -3.13
N LEU A 11 8.55 13.33 -3.21
CA LEU A 11 7.92 12.73 -4.40
C LEU A 11 8.06 13.57 -5.67
N ASN A 12 8.27 14.89 -5.51
CA ASN A 12 8.59 15.80 -6.61
C ASN A 12 10.10 15.95 -6.88
N GLY A 13 10.93 15.08 -6.29
CA GLY A 13 12.38 15.09 -6.50
C GLY A 13 13.11 16.23 -5.82
N LYS A 14 12.49 16.95 -4.87
CA LYS A 14 13.12 18.04 -4.14
C LYS A 14 13.93 17.50 -2.96
N VAL A 15 15.06 18.14 -2.71
CA VAL A 15 15.84 17.93 -1.49
C VAL A 15 15.08 18.50 -0.29
N THR A 16 15.11 17.78 0.82
CA THR A 16 14.43 18.16 2.06
C THR A 16 15.42 18.13 3.23
N GLU A 17 15.05 18.83 4.31
CA GLU A 17 15.84 18.91 5.54
C GLU A 17 16.08 17.55 6.18
N ARG A 18 15.13 16.63 6.07
CA ARG A 18 15.17 15.23 6.50
C ARG A 18 14.25 14.37 5.64
N PRO A 19 14.38 13.04 5.65
CA PRO A 19 13.38 12.17 5.05
C PRO A 19 12.01 12.34 5.70
N PRO A 20 10.89 12.37 4.95
CA PRO A 20 9.57 12.20 5.53
C PRO A 20 9.38 10.77 6.04
N VAL A 21 8.50 10.59 7.03
CA VAL A 21 8.21 9.29 7.64
C VAL A 21 6.72 8.99 7.72
N TRP A 22 6.35 7.80 7.30
CA TRP A 22 5.06 7.18 7.59
C TRP A 22 5.25 5.66 7.68
N MET A 23 4.25 4.91 8.11
CA MET A 23 4.36 3.46 8.28
C MET A 23 3.21 2.73 7.59
N MET A 24 3.53 1.68 6.82
CA MET A 24 2.51 0.80 6.26
C MET A 24 1.66 0.20 7.38
N ARG A 25 0.32 0.24 7.22
CA ARG A 25 -0.67 -0.17 8.22
C ARG A 25 -0.61 0.63 9.53
N GLN A 26 -0.16 1.89 9.48
CA GLN A 26 -0.07 2.77 10.65
C GLN A 26 -1.42 2.98 11.37
N ALA A 27 -2.53 3.02 10.65
CA ALA A 27 -3.87 2.96 11.21
C ALA A 27 -4.21 1.49 11.52
N GLY A 28 -3.82 1.00 12.69
CA GLY A 28 -3.80 -0.43 12.91
C GLY A 28 -3.88 -0.91 14.35
N ARG A 29 -3.91 -2.22 14.49
CA ARG A 29 -4.18 -2.95 15.76
C ARG A 29 -3.19 -2.68 16.89
N TYR A 30 -2.03 -2.09 16.62
CA TYR A 30 -1.08 -1.71 17.67
C TYR A 30 -1.58 -0.51 18.49
N LEU A 31 -2.47 0.35 17.92
CA LEU A 31 -3.06 1.49 18.61
C LEU A 31 -4.24 1.07 19.50
N PRO A 32 -4.28 1.50 20.76
CA PRO A 32 -5.45 1.28 21.65
C PRO A 32 -6.74 1.88 21.08
N GLU A 33 -6.69 3.08 20.51
CA GLU A 33 -7.82 3.81 19.92
C GLU A 33 -8.43 3.02 18.75
N PHE A 34 -7.58 2.46 17.90
CA PHE A 34 -8.03 1.56 16.83
C PHE A 34 -8.72 0.31 17.39
N ARG A 35 -8.16 -0.29 18.45
CA ARG A 35 -8.76 -1.49 19.08
C ARG A 35 -10.12 -1.18 19.67
N ALA A 36 -10.30 -0.01 20.29
CA ALA A 36 -11.60 0.41 20.85
C ALA A 36 -12.71 0.48 19.78
N LEU A 37 -12.38 0.95 18.57
CA LEU A 37 -13.32 0.95 17.44
C LEU A 37 -13.53 -0.46 16.86
N ARG A 38 -12.46 -1.25 16.75
CA ARG A 38 -12.55 -2.65 16.29
C ARG A 38 -13.45 -3.51 17.18
N ASP A 39 -13.45 -3.26 18.48
CA ASP A 39 -14.23 -4.06 19.43
C ASP A 39 -15.73 -3.68 19.39
N LYS A 40 -16.07 -2.50 18.84
CA LYS A 40 -17.46 -2.03 18.66
C LYS A 40 -18.03 -2.33 17.27
N TYR A 41 -17.19 -2.30 16.23
CA TYR A 41 -17.60 -2.38 14.84
C TYR A 41 -16.82 -3.47 14.12
N ASP A 42 -17.50 -4.28 13.29
CA ASP A 42 -16.85 -5.26 12.44
C ASP A 42 -15.96 -4.58 11.39
N PHE A 43 -15.21 -5.41 10.65
CA PHE A 43 -14.21 -4.90 9.71
C PHE A 43 -14.82 -4.09 8.57
N PHE A 44 -15.86 -4.62 7.92
CA PHE A 44 -16.49 -3.94 6.78
C PHE A 44 -17.26 -2.71 7.20
N THR A 45 -17.94 -2.74 8.36
CA THR A 45 -18.56 -1.54 8.93
C THR A 45 -17.56 -0.40 9.08
N ARG A 46 -16.37 -0.67 9.61
CA ARG A 46 -15.31 0.35 9.73
C ARG A 46 -14.79 0.87 8.39
N CYS A 47 -14.72 0.01 7.35
CA CYS A 47 -14.27 0.42 6.02
C CYS A 47 -15.36 1.17 5.25
N GLN A 48 -16.63 0.83 5.47
CA GLN A 48 -17.77 1.34 4.71
C GLN A 48 -18.49 2.52 5.37
N THR A 49 -18.12 2.86 6.61
CA THR A 49 -18.62 4.05 7.31
C THR A 49 -17.59 5.16 7.20
N PRO A 50 -17.84 6.21 6.40
CA PRO A 50 -16.87 7.27 6.13
C PRO A 50 -16.29 7.93 7.38
N GLU A 51 -17.11 8.16 8.40
CA GLU A 51 -16.71 8.78 9.66
C GLU A 51 -15.72 7.91 10.43
N LEU A 52 -15.97 6.60 10.51
CA LEU A 52 -15.07 5.65 11.18
C LEU A 52 -13.75 5.52 10.41
N ALA A 53 -13.80 5.43 9.09
CA ALA A 53 -12.61 5.35 8.27
C ALA A 53 -11.75 6.62 8.39
N ALA A 54 -12.37 7.79 8.43
CA ALA A 54 -11.67 9.06 8.61
C ALA A 54 -11.05 9.18 10.02
N GLU A 55 -11.81 8.87 11.08
CA GLU A 55 -11.30 8.85 12.47
C GLU A 55 -10.07 7.93 12.59
N ILE A 56 -10.18 6.70 12.10
CA ILE A 56 -9.08 5.72 12.13
C ILE A 56 -7.87 6.22 11.36
N THR A 57 -8.08 6.88 10.22
CA THR A 57 -7.00 7.42 9.37
C THR A 57 -6.19 8.49 10.08
N VAL A 58 -6.83 9.33 10.90
CA VAL A 58 -6.19 10.47 11.56
C VAL A 58 -5.41 10.05 12.82
N GLN A 59 -5.82 8.98 13.50
CA GLN A 59 -5.18 8.50 14.73
C GLN A 59 -3.64 8.45 14.68
N PRO A 60 -2.96 7.88 13.65
CA PRO A 60 -1.50 7.85 13.61
C PRO A 60 -0.84 9.23 13.48
N VAL A 61 -1.53 10.19 12.86
CA VAL A 61 -1.04 11.57 12.76
C VAL A 61 -1.00 12.22 14.14
N ASP A 62 -2.06 12.01 14.93
CA ASP A 62 -2.20 12.60 16.26
C ASP A 62 -1.33 11.89 17.31
N ILE A 63 -1.27 10.56 17.27
CA ILE A 63 -0.64 9.75 18.32
C ILE A 63 0.84 9.51 18.05
N VAL A 64 1.21 9.20 16.80
CA VAL A 64 2.57 8.80 16.43
C VAL A 64 3.32 9.94 15.75
N GLY A 65 2.60 10.88 15.17
CA GLY A 65 3.17 12.07 14.57
C GLY A 65 3.82 11.83 13.20
N VAL A 66 3.26 10.97 12.36
CA VAL A 66 3.74 10.69 11.00
C VAL A 66 3.63 11.90 10.07
N ASP A 67 4.43 11.93 9.00
CA ASP A 67 4.47 13.03 8.01
C ASP A 67 3.48 12.85 6.84
N ALA A 68 2.78 11.72 6.79
CA ALA A 68 1.70 11.48 5.82
C ALA A 68 0.65 10.54 6.43
N ALA A 69 -0.62 10.81 6.16
CA ALA A 69 -1.72 9.89 6.45
C ALA A 69 -1.91 8.94 5.26
N ILE A 70 -2.37 7.72 5.54
CA ILE A 70 -2.88 6.80 4.52
C ILE A 70 -4.30 6.41 4.89
N LEU A 71 -5.23 6.53 3.95
CA LEU A 71 -6.64 6.27 4.18
C LEU A 71 -6.84 4.86 4.75
N PHE A 72 -7.60 4.74 5.85
CA PHE A 72 -8.04 3.43 6.31
C PHE A 72 -9.10 2.87 5.37
N SER A 73 -8.80 1.75 4.77
CA SER A 73 -9.65 0.98 3.86
C SER A 73 -9.05 -0.43 3.73
N ASP A 74 -9.57 -1.22 2.82
CA ASP A 74 -8.97 -2.52 2.44
C ASP A 74 -8.81 -2.65 0.92
N ILE A 75 -7.86 -3.49 0.50
CA ILE A 75 -7.67 -3.82 -0.92
C ILE A 75 -8.86 -4.62 -1.49
N LEU A 76 -9.59 -5.31 -0.62
CA LEU A 76 -10.70 -6.19 -0.99
C LEU A 76 -12.02 -5.46 -1.26
N VAL A 77 -12.10 -4.14 -1.02
CA VAL A 77 -13.26 -3.35 -1.46
C VAL A 77 -13.36 -3.33 -3.00
N VAL A 78 -12.22 -3.44 -3.69
CA VAL A 78 -12.18 -3.52 -5.16
C VAL A 78 -12.86 -4.79 -5.68
N PRO A 79 -12.44 -6.02 -5.30
CA PRO A 79 -13.16 -7.22 -5.75
C PRO A 79 -14.61 -7.28 -5.27
N GLN A 80 -14.98 -6.74 -4.09
CA GLN A 80 -16.39 -6.62 -3.70
C GLN A 80 -17.19 -5.80 -4.72
N ALA A 81 -16.68 -4.64 -5.13
CA ALA A 81 -17.31 -3.80 -6.14
C ALA A 81 -17.39 -4.51 -7.52
N MET A 82 -16.48 -5.43 -7.81
CA MET A 82 -16.46 -6.23 -9.04
C MET A 82 -17.41 -7.43 -9.03
N ASN A 83 -18.32 -7.52 -8.06
CA ASN A 83 -19.26 -8.64 -7.86
C ASN A 83 -18.58 -9.94 -7.40
N ILE A 84 -17.43 -9.84 -6.73
CA ILE A 84 -16.75 -10.98 -6.08
C ILE A 84 -17.11 -10.96 -4.58
N GLU A 85 -17.75 -12.03 -4.12
CA GLU A 85 -18.14 -12.16 -2.71
C GLU A 85 -16.91 -12.28 -1.80
N VAL A 86 -16.84 -11.41 -0.78
CA VAL A 86 -15.71 -11.36 0.17
C VAL A 86 -16.24 -11.33 1.60
N GLU A 87 -15.76 -12.22 2.42
CA GLU A 87 -16.02 -12.31 3.85
C GLU A 87 -14.74 -12.14 4.68
N MET A 88 -14.87 -11.71 5.93
CA MET A 88 -13.78 -11.72 6.90
C MET A 88 -14.06 -12.79 7.96
N LYS A 89 -13.36 -13.93 7.85
CA LYS A 89 -13.51 -15.02 8.82
C LYS A 89 -12.55 -14.86 10.00
N LYS A 90 -13.10 -14.96 11.22
CA LYS A 90 -12.30 -14.86 12.45
C LYS A 90 -11.21 -15.97 12.47
N GLY A 91 -9.96 -15.55 12.66
CA GLY A 91 -8.81 -16.46 12.70
C GLY A 91 -8.26 -16.90 11.33
N VAL A 92 -8.99 -16.68 10.25
CA VAL A 92 -8.57 -17.01 8.86
C VAL A 92 -8.17 -15.76 8.09
N GLY A 93 -8.92 -14.68 8.26
CA GLY A 93 -8.76 -13.45 7.48
C GLY A 93 -9.71 -13.42 6.27
N PRO A 94 -9.27 -12.86 5.13
CA PRO A 94 -10.07 -12.79 3.91
C PRO A 94 -10.47 -14.18 3.42
N TRP A 95 -11.75 -14.32 3.08
CA TRP A 95 -12.35 -15.52 2.53
C TRP A 95 -13.26 -15.17 1.37
N LEU A 96 -13.04 -15.80 0.23
CA LEU A 96 -13.85 -15.63 -0.97
C LEU A 96 -14.56 -16.97 -1.25
N PRO A 97 -15.84 -17.09 -0.90
CA PRO A 97 -16.55 -18.38 -0.94
C PRO A 97 -16.74 -18.91 -2.35
N LYS A 98 -16.70 -18.03 -3.36
CA LYS A 98 -16.83 -18.38 -4.78
C LYS A 98 -15.58 -17.93 -5.54
N PRO A 99 -14.47 -18.69 -5.47
CA PRO A 99 -13.24 -18.32 -6.16
C PRO A 99 -13.42 -18.37 -7.68
N ILE A 100 -12.71 -17.49 -8.39
CA ILE A 100 -12.77 -17.34 -9.85
C ILE A 100 -11.75 -18.26 -10.49
N ARG A 101 -12.17 -19.32 -11.21
CA ARG A 101 -11.26 -20.35 -11.75
C ARG A 101 -11.52 -20.72 -13.20
N THR A 102 -12.59 -20.22 -13.80
CA THR A 102 -12.97 -20.54 -15.18
C THR A 102 -13.29 -19.27 -15.97
N ALA A 103 -13.30 -19.37 -17.29
CA ALA A 103 -13.74 -18.28 -18.16
C ALA A 103 -15.17 -17.82 -17.82
N LYS A 104 -16.06 -18.76 -17.48
CA LYS A 104 -17.44 -18.48 -17.08
C LYS A 104 -17.50 -17.66 -15.77
N ASP A 105 -16.61 -17.95 -14.80
CA ASP A 105 -16.54 -17.14 -13.58
C ASP A 105 -16.07 -15.73 -13.89
N VAL A 106 -15.06 -15.58 -14.77
CA VAL A 106 -14.53 -14.27 -15.19
C VAL A 106 -15.59 -13.44 -15.92
N GLU A 107 -16.50 -14.06 -16.69
CA GLU A 107 -17.63 -13.36 -17.33
C GLU A 107 -18.55 -12.68 -16.32
N GLN A 108 -18.73 -13.26 -15.12
CA GLN A 108 -19.56 -12.70 -14.05
C GLN A 108 -18.90 -11.54 -13.30
N VAL A 109 -17.58 -11.38 -13.43
CA VAL A 109 -16.83 -10.27 -12.82
C VAL A 109 -17.06 -9.01 -13.66
N ILE A 110 -17.53 -7.94 -13.03
CA ILE A 110 -17.80 -6.66 -13.70
C ILE A 110 -16.67 -5.65 -13.49
N VAL A 111 -16.58 -4.66 -14.36
CA VAL A 111 -15.91 -3.39 -14.09
C VAL A 111 -16.99 -2.42 -13.60
N PRO A 112 -17.03 -2.08 -12.30
CA PRO A 112 -18.16 -1.41 -11.70
C PRO A 112 -18.20 0.09 -12.00
N ASN A 113 -19.38 0.71 -11.82
CA ASN A 113 -19.48 2.14 -11.58
C ASN A 113 -18.93 2.44 -10.18
N ILE A 114 -17.83 3.19 -10.10
CA ILE A 114 -17.11 3.43 -8.84
C ILE A 114 -17.94 4.28 -7.87
N GLU A 115 -18.69 5.25 -8.36
CA GLU A 115 -19.52 6.12 -7.51
C GLU A 115 -20.61 5.31 -6.79
N GLU A 116 -21.27 4.40 -7.50
CA GLU A 116 -22.34 3.56 -6.93
C GLU A 116 -21.80 2.53 -5.92
N HIS A 117 -20.67 1.89 -6.21
CA HIS A 117 -20.17 0.76 -5.42
C HIS A 117 -19.17 1.17 -4.33
N LEU A 118 -18.40 2.25 -4.55
CA LEU A 118 -17.30 2.68 -3.68
C LEU A 118 -17.39 4.17 -3.29
N GLY A 119 -18.55 4.82 -3.49
CA GLY A 119 -18.77 6.22 -3.14
C GLY A 119 -18.46 6.54 -1.68
N TYR A 120 -18.72 5.61 -0.76
CA TYR A 120 -18.38 5.73 0.66
C TYR A 120 -16.87 5.93 0.90
N VAL A 121 -16.02 5.37 0.05
CA VAL A 121 -14.56 5.59 0.15
C VAL A 121 -14.21 7.02 -0.20
N MET A 122 -14.88 7.60 -1.23
CA MET A 122 -14.65 8.99 -1.65
C MET A 122 -15.12 9.97 -0.57
N GLU A 123 -16.24 9.66 0.11
CA GLU A 123 -16.69 10.43 1.27
C GLU A 123 -15.69 10.33 2.43
N ALA A 124 -15.15 9.14 2.71
CA ALA A 124 -14.10 8.97 3.72
C ALA A 124 -12.84 9.80 3.37
N VAL A 125 -12.44 9.89 2.10
CA VAL A 125 -11.35 10.77 1.66
C VAL A 125 -11.65 12.23 1.98
N LYS A 126 -12.84 12.73 1.62
CA LYS A 126 -13.23 14.12 1.86
C LYS A 126 -13.26 14.45 3.36
N LEU A 127 -13.88 13.60 4.17
CA LEU A 127 -13.92 13.76 5.63
C LEU A 127 -12.51 13.74 6.24
N THR A 128 -11.68 12.79 5.82
CA THR A 128 -10.28 12.72 6.28
C THR A 128 -9.52 13.99 5.96
N LYS A 129 -9.67 14.54 4.75
CA LYS A 129 -9.03 15.83 4.37
C LYS A 129 -9.48 16.99 5.27
N GLN A 130 -10.77 17.03 5.61
CA GLN A 130 -11.31 18.02 6.55
C GLN A 130 -10.69 17.85 7.96
N MET A 131 -10.67 16.63 8.49
CA MET A 131 -10.12 16.33 9.82
C MET A 131 -8.60 16.56 9.89
N LEU A 132 -7.86 16.25 8.82
CA LEU A 132 -6.43 16.55 8.74
C LEU A 132 -6.15 18.05 8.73
N ASN A 133 -7.09 18.89 8.31
CA ASN A 133 -6.95 20.35 8.27
C ASN A 133 -5.60 20.81 7.68
N ASN A 134 -5.20 20.24 6.58
CA ASN A 134 -3.92 20.50 5.91
C ASN A 134 -2.65 20.24 6.75
N ARG A 135 -2.70 19.50 7.84
CA ARG A 135 -1.51 19.19 8.66
C ARG A 135 -0.49 18.36 7.89
N VAL A 136 -0.93 17.30 7.24
CA VAL A 136 -0.10 16.37 6.45
C VAL A 136 -0.84 15.94 5.18
N PRO A 137 -0.14 15.45 4.13
CA PRO A 137 -0.77 14.88 2.94
C PRO A 137 -1.49 13.56 3.24
N LEU A 138 -2.50 13.25 2.42
CA LEU A 138 -3.27 12.01 2.46
C LEU A 138 -2.91 11.12 1.28
N ILE A 139 -2.53 9.88 1.57
CA ILE A 139 -2.23 8.85 0.58
C ILE A 139 -3.49 8.00 0.35
N GLY A 140 -3.94 7.87 -0.91
CA GLY A 140 -4.86 6.83 -1.34
C GLY A 140 -4.09 5.56 -1.69
N PHE A 141 -4.75 4.40 -1.71
CA PHE A 141 -4.08 3.16 -2.10
C PHE A 141 -5.03 2.16 -2.76
N ALA A 142 -4.45 1.17 -3.41
CA ALA A 142 -5.12 -0.05 -3.85
C ALA A 142 -4.16 -1.25 -3.79
N GLY A 143 -4.70 -2.46 -3.81
CA GLY A 143 -3.92 -3.66 -4.08
C GLY A 143 -3.50 -3.71 -5.54
N SER A 144 -2.36 -4.35 -5.82
CA SER A 144 -1.97 -4.66 -7.19
C SER A 144 -2.97 -5.63 -7.83
N PRO A 145 -3.10 -5.62 -9.16
CA PRO A 145 -3.94 -6.60 -9.86
C PRO A 145 -3.58 -8.05 -9.51
N TRP A 146 -2.29 -8.36 -9.43
CA TRP A 146 -1.81 -9.68 -9.02
C TRP A 146 -2.22 -10.04 -7.59
N THR A 147 -2.04 -9.15 -6.64
CA THR A 147 -2.41 -9.41 -5.24
C THR A 147 -3.91 -9.66 -5.09
N ILE A 148 -4.76 -8.91 -5.79
CA ILE A 148 -6.21 -9.11 -5.80
C ILE A 148 -6.56 -10.43 -6.52
N PHE A 149 -5.93 -10.72 -7.66
CA PHE A 149 -6.08 -11.96 -8.40
C PHE A 149 -5.75 -13.18 -7.54
N CYS A 150 -4.66 -13.13 -6.78
CA CYS A 150 -4.30 -14.20 -5.84
C CYS A 150 -5.44 -14.54 -4.89
N TYR A 151 -6.06 -13.56 -4.25
CA TYR A 151 -7.20 -13.80 -3.36
C TYR A 151 -8.44 -14.28 -4.12
N ALA A 152 -8.72 -13.71 -5.30
CA ALA A 152 -9.90 -14.05 -6.09
C ALA A 152 -9.86 -15.50 -6.59
N VAL A 153 -8.69 -16.01 -6.96
CA VAL A 153 -8.51 -17.37 -7.50
C VAL A 153 -8.29 -18.41 -6.40
N GLU A 154 -7.47 -18.09 -5.40
CA GLU A 154 -7.21 -18.99 -4.27
C GLU A 154 -8.44 -19.14 -3.37
N GLY A 155 -9.20 -18.05 -3.16
CA GLY A 155 -10.35 -18.00 -2.27
C GLY A 155 -9.99 -17.63 -0.82
N SER A 156 -8.70 -17.54 -0.48
CA SER A 156 -8.20 -17.16 0.84
C SER A 156 -6.73 -16.76 0.79
N GLY A 157 -6.16 -16.39 1.94
CA GLY A 157 -4.71 -16.25 2.05
C GLY A 157 -4.01 -17.59 1.87
N SER A 158 -2.89 -17.60 1.16
CA SER A 158 -2.07 -18.78 0.91
C SER A 158 -0.59 -18.43 1.10
N ARG A 159 0.25 -19.44 1.30
CA ARG A 159 1.70 -19.27 1.42
C ARG A 159 2.36 -19.02 0.06
N ASP A 160 1.92 -19.71 -0.97
CA ASP A 160 2.54 -19.75 -2.29
C ASP A 160 1.59 -19.50 -3.46
N PHE A 161 0.27 -19.44 -3.20
CA PHE A 161 -0.78 -19.20 -4.19
C PHE A 161 -0.69 -20.15 -5.39
N SER A 162 -0.52 -21.43 -5.12
CA SER A 162 -0.34 -22.46 -6.13
C SER A 162 -1.52 -22.57 -7.11
N THR A 163 -2.76 -22.44 -6.62
CA THR A 163 -3.97 -22.44 -7.48
C THR A 163 -4.02 -21.20 -8.40
N ALA A 164 -3.63 -20.04 -7.89
CA ALA A 164 -3.55 -18.83 -8.70
C ALA A 164 -2.49 -18.98 -9.80
N LYS A 165 -1.32 -19.52 -9.48
CA LYS A 165 -0.26 -19.80 -10.45
C LYS A 165 -0.66 -20.90 -11.45
N GLU A 166 -1.33 -21.95 -11.02
CA GLU A 166 -1.85 -23.00 -11.90
C GLU A 166 -2.77 -22.41 -12.97
N LEU A 167 -3.70 -21.53 -12.59
CA LEU A 167 -4.56 -20.85 -13.56
C LEU A 167 -3.76 -20.05 -14.59
N CYS A 168 -2.70 -19.33 -14.13
CA CYS A 168 -1.80 -18.61 -15.04
C CYS A 168 -1.12 -19.51 -16.06
N PHE A 169 -0.69 -20.70 -15.64
CA PHE A 169 0.11 -21.60 -16.47
C PHE A 169 -0.75 -22.50 -17.36
N THR A 170 -1.94 -22.90 -16.89
CA THR A 170 -2.82 -23.82 -17.63
C THR A 170 -3.86 -23.09 -18.48
N GLN A 171 -4.30 -21.90 -18.08
CA GLN A 171 -5.31 -21.10 -18.76
C GLN A 171 -4.92 -19.61 -18.81
N PRO A 172 -3.79 -19.25 -19.44
CA PRO A 172 -3.25 -17.89 -19.40
C PRO A 172 -4.22 -16.82 -19.91
N SER A 173 -5.04 -17.14 -20.91
CA SER A 173 -6.05 -16.20 -21.43
C SER A 173 -7.11 -15.84 -20.39
N VAL A 174 -7.54 -16.80 -19.57
CA VAL A 174 -8.49 -16.59 -18.46
C VAL A 174 -7.84 -15.73 -17.37
N ALA A 175 -6.60 -16.04 -17.00
CA ALA A 175 -5.84 -15.27 -16.02
C ALA A 175 -5.65 -13.81 -16.48
N HIS A 176 -5.23 -13.59 -17.72
CA HIS A 176 -5.06 -12.26 -18.29
C HIS A 176 -6.38 -11.47 -18.36
N SER A 177 -7.50 -12.12 -18.70
CA SER A 177 -8.81 -11.48 -18.72
C SER A 177 -9.22 -10.97 -17.33
N LEU A 178 -9.03 -11.79 -16.27
CA LEU A 178 -9.33 -11.38 -14.90
C LEU A 178 -8.39 -10.25 -14.43
N LEU A 179 -7.08 -10.40 -14.66
CA LEU A 179 -6.08 -9.37 -14.31
C LEU A 179 -6.39 -8.03 -14.98
N GLN A 180 -6.82 -8.04 -16.25
CA GLN A 180 -7.20 -6.81 -16.95
C GLN A 180 -8.43 -6.15 -16.32
N LYS A 181 -9.51 -6.91 -16.04
CA LYS A 181 -10.68 -6.36 -15.35
C LYS A 181 -10.34 -5.74 -13.99
N ILE A 182 -9.47 -6.39 -13.22
CA ILE A 182 -8.98 -5.83 -11.94
C ILE A 182 -8.19 -4.55 -12.17
N THR A 183 -7.34 -4.51 -13.20
CA THR A 183 -6.55 -3.34 -13.58
C THR A 183 -7.44 -2.16 -13.94
N ASP A 184 -8.41 -2.38 -14.82
CA ASP A 184 -9.34 -1.34 -15.28
C ASP A 184 -10.16 -0.77 -14.10
N THR A 185 -10.66 -1.65 -13.22
CA THR A 185 -11.36 -1.24 -12.01
C THR A 185 -10.47 -0.43 -11.08
N THR A 186 -9.22 -0.87 -10.88
CA THR A 186 -8.25 -0.18 -10.01
C THR A 186 -7.90 1.20 -10.54
N ILE A 187 -7.74 1.35 -11.87
CA ILE A 187 -7.51 2.66 -12.51
C ILE A 187 -8.68 3.61 -12.25
N LEU A 188 -9.92 3.15 -12.48
CA LEU A 188 -11.12 3.96 -12.24
C LEU A 188 -11.21 4.35 -10.75
N TYR A 189 -11.04 3.40 -9.86
CA TYR A 189 -11.09 3.61 -8.41
C TYR A 189 -10.07 4.63 -7.92
N LEU A 190 -8.83 4.53 -8.36
CA LEU A 190 -7.79 5.48 -7.96
C LEU A 190 -7.98 6.86 -8.57
N LYS A 191 -8.52 6.96 -9.79
CA LYS A 191 -8.89 8.25 -10.40
C LYS A 191 -9.96 8.97 -9.57
N GLU A 192 -10.98 8.25 -9.08
CA GLU A 192 -12.00 8.85 -8.22
C GLU A 192 -11.43 9.26 -6.85
N LYS A 193 -10.49 8.49 -6.26
CA LYS A 193 -9.78 8.92 -5.06
C LYS A 193 -8.98 10.21 -5.28
N VAL A 194 -8.32 10.35 -6.42
CA VAL A 194 -7.59 11.58 -6.78
C VAL A 194 -8.55 12.76 -6.88
N LYS A 195 -9.69 12.59 -7.55
CA LYS A 195 -10.74 13.63 -7.61
C LYS A 195 -11.30 13.98 -6.23
N ALA A 196 -11.44 12.98 -5.34
CA ALA A 196 -11.90 13.18 -3.98
C ALA A 196 -10.89 13.93 -3.09
N GLY A 197 -9.61 14.01 -3.49
CA GLY A 197 -8.61 14.88 -2.87
C GLY A 197 -7.42 14.18 -2.20
N VAL A 198 -7.11 12.91 -2.52
CA VAL A 198 -5.84 12.32 -2.09
C VAL A 198 -4.66 13.00 -2.78
N ASP A 199 -3.55 13.15 -2.06
CA ASP A 199 -2.38 13.91 -2.54
C ASP A 199 -1.36 13.03 -3.28
N ALA A 200 -1.40 11.73 -3.05
CA ALA A 200 -0.62 10.71 -3.75
C ALA A 200 -1.35 9.36 -3.65
N VAL A 201 -0.93 8.38 -4.46
CA VAL A 201 -1.47 7.01 -4.41
C VAL A 201 -0.36 5.98 -4.27
N GLN A 202 -0.66 4.89 -3.56
CA GLN A 202 0.23 3.75 -3.43
C GLN A 202 -0.42 2.46 -3.90
N LEU A 203 0.31 1.68 -4.68
CA LEU A 203 -0.04 0.34 -5.11
C LEU A 203 0.69 -0.68 -4.25
N PHE A 204 -0.04 -1.63 -3.68
CA PHE A 204 0.53 -2.70 -2.85
C PHE A 204 0.53 -4.03 -3.59
N ASP A 205 1.71 -4.47 -4.02
CA ASP A 205 1.91 -5.82 -4.52
C ASP A 205 2.55 -6.71 -3.43
N SER A 206 1.70 -7.12 -2.50
CA SER A 206 2.12 -7.90 -1.33
C SER A 206 2.54 -9.33 -1.69
N TRP A 207 2.10 -9.84 -2.83
CA TRP A 207 2.32 -11.22 -3.27
C TRP A 207 3.14 -11.36 -4.56
N GLY A 208 3.71 -10.27 -5.08
CA GLY A 208 4.59 -10.33 -6.26
C GLY A 208 5.76 -11.31 -6.10
N GLY A 209 6.35 -11.36 -4.90
CA GLY A 209 7.50 -12.22 -4.61
C GLY A 209 7.24 -13.73 -4.61
N VAL A 210 5.98 -14.20 -4.80
CA VAL A 210 5.71 -15.64 -5.00
C VAL A 210 5.90 -16.08 -6.46
N LEU A 211 6.06 -15.12 -7.38
CA LEU A 211 6.30 -15.37 -8.80
C LEU A 211 7.79 -15.42 -9.11
N ALA A 212 8.15 -16.26 -10.07
CA ALA A 212 9.46 -16.19 -10.72
C ALA A 212 9.61 -14.85 -11.48
N PRO A 213 10.84 -14.36 -11.74
CA PRO A 213 11.03 -13.06 -12.36
C PRO A 213 10.30 -12.82 -13.67
N ASP A 214 10.26 -13.81 -14.58
CA ASP A 214 9.56 -13.68 -15.86
C ASP A 214 8.04 -13.73 -15.69
N ASP A 215 7.54 -14.59 -14.79
CA ASP A 215 6.12 -14.64 -14.44
C ASP A 215 5.67 -13.34 -13.76
N TYR A 216 6.53 -12.74 -12.94
CA TYR A 216 6.25 -11.44 -12.33
C TYR A 216 6.04 -10.35 -13.39
N ARG A 217 6.87 -10.30 -14.42
CA ARG A 217 6.69 -9.38 -15.54
C ARG A 217 5.37 -9.62 -16.25
N THR A 218 5.06 -10.90 -16.51
CA THR A 218 3.88 -11.33 -17.27
C THR A 218 2.56 -11.18 -16.52
N PHE A 219 2.52 -11.49 -15.21
CA PHE A 219 1.26 -11.57 -14.46
C PHE A 219 1.10 -10.48 -13.41
N SER A 220 2.14 -9.70 -13.10
CA SER A 220 2.04 -8.58 -12.16
C SER A 220 2.50 -7.26 -12.75
N TRP A 221 3.78 -7.12 -13.09
CA TRP A 221 4.35 -5.82 -13.42
C TRP A 221 3.68 -5.13 -14.62
N GLN A 222 3.38 -5.84 -15.70
CA GLN A 222 2.70 -5.23 -16.84
C GLN A 222 1.37 -4.56 -16.49
N TYR A 223 0.63 -5.11 -15.53
CA TYR A 223 -0.65 -4.57 -15.05
C TYR A 223 -0.46 -3.42 -14.07
N LEU A 224 0.51 -3.53 -13.17
CA LEU A 224 0.93 -2.42 -12.31
C LEU A 224 1.37 -1.22 -13.13
N ASN A 225 2.16 -1.44 -14.18
CA ASN A 225 2.65 -0.37 -15.04
C ASN A 225 1.49 0.30 -15.81
N GLN A 226 0.47 -0.42 -16.26
CA GLN A 226 -0.73 0.19 -16.84
C GLN A 226 -1.40 1.17 -15.87
N ILE A 227 -1.50 0.81 -14.57
CA ILE A 227 -2.07 1.70 -13.56
C ILE A 227 -1.16 2.92 -13.36
N VAL A 228 0.16 2.71 -13.28
CA VAL A 228 1.14 3.81 -13.15
C VAL A 228 0.99 4.80 -14.29
N GLU A 229 1.00 4.32 -15.54
CA GLU A 229 0.88 5.18 -16.73
C GLU A 229 -0.46 5.94 -16.77
N ALA A 230 -1.55 5.28 -16.38
CA ALA A 230 -2.88 5.87 -16.37
C ALA A 230 -3.06 6.97 -15.29
N LEU A 231 -2.27 6.93 -14.22
CA LEU A 231 -2.40 7.83 -13.07
C LEU A 231 -1.31 8.90 -12.98
N ALA A 232 -0.11 8.63 -13.51
CA ALA A 232 1.04 9.54 -13.43
C ALA A 232 0.76 10.97 -13.93
N PRO A 233 -0.12 11.22 -14.93
CA PRO A 233 -0.49 12.57 -15.33
C PRO A 233 -1.28 13.35 -14.27
N PHE A 234 -1.92 12.68 -13.33
CA PHE A 234 -2.86 13.29 -12.38
C PHE A 234 -2.33 13.31 -10.95
N THR A 235 -1.43 12.38 -10.58
CA THR A 235 -0.95 12.24 -9.20
C THR A 235 0.41 11.54 -9.14
N LYS A 236 1.06 11.58 -7.98
CA LYS A 236 2.28 10.81 -7.72
C LYS A 236 1.93 9.38 -7.35
N VAL A 237 2.46 8.43 -8.09
CA VAL A 237 2.23 7.00 -7.88
C VAL A 237 3.44 6.36 -7.21
N ILE A 238 3.20 5.64 -6.12
CA ILE A 238 4.21 4.86 -5.41
C ILE A 238 3.89 3.39 -5.64
N VAL A 239 4.87 2.60 -6.06
CA VAL A 239 4.73 1.15 -6.23
C VAL A 239 5.52 0.43 -5.14
N PHE A 240 4.85 -0.43 -4.39
CA PHE A 240 5.48 -1.34 -3.45
C PHE A 240 5.25 -2.79 -3.90
N ALA A 241 6.34 -3.52 -4.12
CA ALA A 241 6.31 -4.93 -4.51
C ALA A 241 7.23 -5.76 -3.60
N LYS A 242 6.61 -6.51 -2.70
CA LYS A 242 7.34 -7.30 -1.69
C LYS A 242 8.10 -8.46 -2.34
N GLY A 243 9.39 -8.56 -2.05
CA GLY A 243 10.26 -9.62 -2.56
C GLY A 243 10.67 -9.48 -4.03
N CYS A 244 10.28 -8.38 -4.70
CA CYS A 244 10.50 -8.17 -6.13
C CYS A 244 11.66 -7.21 -6.42
N TRP A 245 12.67 -7.14 -5.55
CA TRP A 245 13.80 -6.21 -5.72
C TRP A 245 14.56 -6.42 -7.04
N TYR A 246 14.56 -7.61 -7.61
CA TYR A 246 15.14 -7.92 -8.92
C TYR A 246 14.46 -7.15 -10.07
N ALA A 247 13.22 -6.72 -9.90
CA ALA A 247 12.48 -5.94 -10.89
C ALA A 247 12.70 -4.42 -10.77
N LEU A 248 13.44 -3.94 -9.76
CA LEU A 248 13.72 -2.51 -9.57
C LEU A 248 14.34 -1.82 -10.79
N PRO A 249 15.26 -2.44 -11.58
CA PRO A 249 15.78 -1.81 -12.79
C PRO A 249 14.70 -1.47 -13.80
N GLU A 250 13.75 -2.36 -14.02
CA GLU A 250 12.62 -2.16 -14.93
C GLU A 250 11.62 -1.16 -14.36
N MET A 251 11.22 -1.31 -13.10
CA MET A 251 10.33 -0.37 -12.42
C MET A 251 10.88 1.07 -12.42
N ALA A 252 12.20 1.23 -12.33
CA ALA A 252 12.85 2.54 -12.35
C ALA A 252 12.73 3.25 -13.70
N THR A 253 12.38 2.57 -14.78
CA THR A 253 12.12 3.20 -16.09
C THR A 253 10.69 3.71 -16.25
N SER A 254 9.75 3.28 -15.39
CA SER A 254 8.34 3.68 -15.44
C SER A 254 8.11 5.11 -14.95
N ASN A 255 6.88 5.60 -15.06
CA ASN A 255 6.45 6.89 -14.52
C ASN A 255 6.09 6.86 -13.03
N ALA A 256 6.39 5.78 -12.29
CA ALA A 256 6.26 5.76 -10.84
C ALA A 256 7.14 6.83 -10.19
N ALA A 257 6.57 7.60 -9.25
CA ALA A 257 7.31 8.65 -8.53
C ALA A 257 8.25 8.06 -7.48
N ALA A 258 7.85 6.96 -6.84
CA ALA A 258 8.67 6.26 -5.85
C ALA A 258 8.48 4.75 -5.91
N LEU A 259 9.51 4.01 -5.48
CA LEU A 259 9.51 2.56 -5.36
C LEU A 259 9.71 2.14 -3.91
N GLY A 260 8.75 1.36 -3.40
CA GLY A 260 8.84 0.77 -2.07
C GLY A 260 9.71 -0.48 -2.07
N VAL A 261 10.57 -0.58 -1.06
CA VAL A 261 11.53 -1.67 -0.89
C VAL A 261 11.27 -2.35 0.45
N ASP A 262 11.25 -3.67 0.47
CA ASP A 262 11.18 -4.43 1.71
C ASP A 262 12.59 -4.71 2.30
N TRP A 263 12.62 -5.27 3.50
CA TRP A 263 13.87 -5.48 4.25
C TRP A 263 14.79 -6.57 3.68
N THR A 264 14.34 -7.33 2.68
CA THR A 264 15.16 -8.38 2.04
C THR A 264 16.16 -7.81 1.03
N CYS A 265 15.96 -6.56 0.60
CA CYS A 265 16.87 -5.84 -0.26
C CYS A 265 17.72 -4.85 0.53
N ALA A 266 19.04 -4.94 0.43
CA ALA A 266 19.93 -3.96 1.04
C ALA A 266 19.76 -2.57 0.39
N PRO A 267 19.77 -1.46 1.18
CA PRO A 267 19.59 -0.11 0.65
C PRO A 267 20.54 0.26 -0.51
N LYS A 268 21.80 -0.11 -0.41
CA LYS A 268 22.79 0.13 -1.47
C LYS A 268 22.43 -0.58 -2.77
N ILE A 269 22.01 -1.84 -2.69
CA ILE A 269 21.56 -2.61 -3.84
C ILE A 269 20.35 -1.95 -4.51
N ALA A 270 19.36 -1.51 -3.72
CA ALA A 270 18.21 -0.79 -4.25
C ALA A 270 18.60 0.51 -4.98
N ARG A 271 19.56 1.27 -4.43
CA ARG A 271 20.11 2.47 -5.09
C ARG A 271 20.83 2.15 -6.40
N GLU A 272 21.64 1.11 -6.41
CA GLU A 272 22.37 0.66 -7.61
C GLU A 272 21.39 0.21 -8.69
N LEU A 273 20.43 -0.66 -8.35
CA LEU A 273 19.45 -1.18 -9.29
C LEU A 273 18.57 -0.10 -9.90
N THR A 274 18.24 0.95 -9.15
CA THR A 274 17.46 2.10 -9.66
C THR A 274 18.34 3.19 -10.27
N ARG A 275 19.68 3.03 -10.23
CA ARG A 275 20.67 4.02 -10.72
C ARG A 275 20.45 5.42 -10.13
N GLY A 276 19.94 5.49 -8.90
CA GLY A 276 19.59 6.74 -8.22
C GLY A 276 18.46 7.56 -8.86
N LYS A 277 17.74 7.01 -9.86
CA LYS A 277 16.74 7.75 -10.65
C LYS A 277 15.36 7.86 -9.97
N LYS A 278 15.13 7.12 -8.89
CA LYS A 278 13.83 7.05 -8.21
C LYS A 278 13.94 7.42 -6.74
N VAL A 279 12.88 7.99 -6.23
CA VAL A 279 12.66 8.05 -4.78
C VAL A 279 12.47 6.62 -4.29
N LEU A 280 13.20 6.23 -3.24
CA LEU A 280 13.05 4.94 -2.60
C LEU A 280 12.30 5.10 -1.27
N GLN A 281 11.42 4.14 -0.97
CA GLN A 281 10.62 4.12 0.25
C GLN A 281 10.82 2.80 0.98
N GLY A 282 11.04 2.85 2.27
CA GLY A 282 11.18 1.63 3.10
C GLY A 282 12.36 1.80 4.04
N ASN A 283 13.04 0.76 4.49
CA ASN A 283 12.73 -0.67 4.38
C ASN A 283 12.93 -1.35 5.74
N PHE A 284 12.57 -0.60 6.81
CA PHE A 284 12.76 -1.11 8.16
C PHE A 284 11.96 -2.41 8.36
N ASP A 285 12.62 -3.47 8.84
CA ASP A 285 11.92 -4.72 9.17
C ASP A 285 10.89 -4.46 10.29
N PRO A 286 9.59 -4.69 10.04
CA PRO A 286 8.56 -4.45 11.04
C PRO A 286 8.78 -5.17 12.37
N SER A 287 9.44 -6.34 12.32
CA SER A 287 9.75 -7.12 13.53
C SER A 287 10.78 -6.43 14.44
N ARG A 288 11.60 -5.54 13.89
CA ARG A 288 12.56 -4.75 14.69
C ARG A 288 11.89 -3.70 15.57
N LEU A 289 10.64 -3.36 15.31
CA LEU A 289 9.85 -2.52 16.21
C LEU A 289 9.49 -3.21 17.54
N LEU A 290 9.79 -4.50 17.69
CA LEU A 290 9.67 -5.23 18.96
C LEU A 290 10.93 -5.07 19.86
N ALA A 291 12.01 -4.50 19.32
CA ALA A 291 13.25 -4.22 20.08
C ALA A 291 13.09 -2.99 21.00
N PRO A 292 13.98 -2.80 21.97
CA PRO A 292 13.99 -1.59 22.79
C PRO A 292 14.13 -0.30 21.96
N PRO A 293 13.52 0.82 22.38
CA PRO A 293 13.54 2.09 21.62
C PRO A 293 14.94 2.57 21.25
N ALA A 294 15.94 2.36 22.09
CA ALA A 294 17.32 2.75 21.82
C ALA A 294 17.91 2.00 20.61
N GLU A 295 17.62 0.70 20.49
CA GLU A 295 18.05 -0.10 19.34
C GLU A 295 17.30 0.31 18.06
N ILE A 296 16.00 0.61 18.18
CA ILE A 296 15.20 1.12 17.06
C ILE A 296 15.84 2.38 16.52
N LYS A 297 16.13 3.38 17.39
CA LYS A 297 16.76 4.65 17.01
C LYS A 297 18.11 4.44 16.29
N GLN A 298 18.96 3.54 16.83
CA GLN A 298 20.25 3.23 16.20
C GLN A 298 20.08 2.59 14.81
N LYS A 299 19.12 1.67 14.65
CA LYS A 299 18.87 0.97 13.38
C LYS A 299 18.25 1.89 12.35
N VAL A 300 17.35 2.79 12.76
CA VAL A 300 16.79 3.83 11.89
C VAL A 300 17.87 4.73 11.34
N LYS A 301 18.79 5.22 12.20
CA LYS A 301 19.94 6.01 11.75
C LYS A 301 20.74 5.27 10.68
N LYS A 302 21.12 4.01 10.94
CA LYS A 302 21.87 3.18 9.97
C LYS A 302 21.11 2.98 8.65
N MET A 303 19.80 2.83 8.70
CA MET A 303 18.96 2.70 7.50
C MET A 303 19.01 3.98 6.68
N ILE A 304 18.84 5.15 7.30
CA ILE A 304 18.88 6.44 6.61
C ILE A 304 20.29 6.71 6.07
N ASP A 305 21.35 6.42 6.84
CA ASP A 305 22.74 6.54 6.37
C ASP A 305 23.00 5.69 5.12
N ALA A 306 22.39 4.51 5.05
CA ALA A 306 22.57 3.58 3.91
C ALA A 306 21.75 3.95 2.67
N PHE A 307 20.55 4.51 2.80
CA PHE A 307 19.76 5.05 1.69
C PHE A 307 20.25 6.43 1.25
N GLY A 308 20.83 7.22 2.16
CA GLY A 308 20.95 8.67 2.02
C GLY A 308 19.63 9.37 2.34
N LYS A 309 19.70 10.61 2.84
CA LYS A 309 18.50 11.38 3.21
C LYS A 309 17.69 11.87 2.01
N ASP A 310 18.36 12.09 0.86
CA ASP A 310 17.75 12.66 -0.33
C ASP A 310 17.09 11.58 -1.20
N HIS A 311 15.96 11.94 -1.82
CA HIS A 311 15.16 11.01 -2.61
C HIS A 311 14.78 9.73 -1.83
N TYR A 312 14.46 9.90 -0.55
CA TYR A 312 14.15 8.82 0.35
C TYR A 312 12.96 9.14 1.26
N ILE A 313 12.09 8.15 1.43
CA ILE A 313 10.95 8.18 2.35
C ILE A 313 11.16 7.06 3.37
N ALA A 314 11.33 7.41 4.63
CA ALA A 314 11.46 6.43 5.69
C ALA A 314 10.11 5.71 5.93
N ASN A 315 10.14 4.40 5.86
CA ASN A 315 8.98 3.54 6.09
C ASN A 315 9.43 2.17 6.58
N LEU A 316 8.47 1.35 6.97
CA LEU A 316 8.70 -0.06 7.17
C LEU A 316 8.77 -0.78 5.82
N GLY A 317 9.41 -1.95 5.79
CA GLY A 317 9.46 -2.82 4.63
C GLY A 317 8.17 -3.61 4.38
N HIS A 318 7.20 -3.54 5.28
CA HIS A 318 5.82 -4.02 5.19
C HIS A 318 4.99 -3.43 6.32
N GLY A 319 3.73 -3.86 6.49
CA GLY A 319 2.86 -3.35 7.55
C GLY A 319 3.36 -3.59 8.97
N ILE A 320 3.16 -2.61 9.84
CA ILE A 320 3.45 -2.74 11.28
C ILE A 320 2.71 -3.92 11.90
N LEU A 321 3.38 -4.65 12.79
CA LEU A 321 2.81 -5.80 13.47
C LEU A 321 1.82 -5.37 14.56
N PRO A 322 0.75 -6.15 14.82
CA PRO A 322 -0.30 -5.76 15.76
C PRO A 322 0.14 -5.76 17.23
N ASN A 323 1.25 -6.40 17.55
CA ASN A 323 1.80 -6.53 18.89
C ASN A 323 2.99 -5.57 19.17
N VAL A 324 3.25 -4.62 18.27
CA VAL A 324 4.25 -3.57 18.50
C VAL A 324 3.75 -2.62 19.58
N PRO A 325 4.56 -2.30 20.60
CA PRO A 325 4.25 -1.24 21.56
C PRO A 325 4.12 0.12 20.86
N VAL A 326 3.19 0.95 21.30
CA VAL A 326 2.97 2.29 20.69
C VAL A 326 4.21 3.16 20.83
N GLU A 327 4.89 3.10 21.97
CA GLU A 327 6.14 3.81 22.23
C GLU A 327 7.26 3.43 21.25
N ASN A 328 7.28 2.21 20.75
CA ASN A 328 8.26 1.76 19.77
C ASN A 328 7.97 2.33 18.36
N ALA A 329 6.69 2.45 18.01
CA ALA A 329 6.28 3.14 16.77
C ALA A 329 6.62 4.64 16.84
N ILE A 330 6.39 5.28 17.99
CA ILE A 330 6.79 6.66 18.26
C ILE A 330 8.31 6.79 18.16
N ALA A 331 9.08 5.88 18.79
CA ALA A 331 10.54 5.91 18.74
C ALA A 331 11.10 5.80 17.32
N PHE A 332 10.45 5.02 16.44
CA PHE A 332 10.80 4.96 15.02
C PHE A 332 10.59 6.31 14.32
N VAL A 333 9.43 6.92 14.50
CA VAL A 333 9.09 8.21 13.88
C VAL A 333 10.00 9.33 14.41
N GLU A 334 10.20 9.40 15.72
CA GLU A 334 11.10 10.38 16.34
C GLU A 334 12.55 10.23 15.86
N ALA A 335 13.04 8.98 15.70
CA ALA A 335 14.38 8.74 15.20
C ALA A 335 14.59 9.26 13.77
N VAL A 336 13.56 9.20 12.92
CA VAL A 336 13.60 9.80 11.57
C VAL A 336 13.52 11.31 11.67
N LYS A 337 12.64 11.85 12.50
CA LYS A 337 12.44 13.31 12.64
C LYS A 337 13.67 14.02 13.24
N SER A 338 14.38 13.35 14.14
CA SER A 338 15.61 13.87 14.77
C SER A 338 16.88 13.55 14.00
N TYR A 339 16.77 12.94 12.81
CA TYR A 339 17.94 12.63 11.99
C TYR A 339 18.60 13.93 11.51
N CYS A 340 19.80 14.17 12.01
CA CYS A 340 20.73 15.18 11.52
C CYS A 340 21.98 14.49 10.97
N LEU A 341 22.54 15.06 9.94
CA LEU A 341 23.83 14.63 9.37
C LEU A 341 24.96 14.96 10.32
#